data_35b08a311278c6ef41be90bb2289ace8
#
_entry.id   35b08a311278c6ef41be90bb2289ace8
#
_cell.length_a   1.000
_cell.length_b   1.000
_cell.length_c   1.000
_cell.angle_alpha   90.00
_cell.angle_beta   90.00
_cell.angle_gamma   90.00
#
_symmetry.space_group_name_H-M   'P 1'
#
loop_
_entity.id
_entity.type
_entity.pdbx_description
1 polymer ?
#
loop_
_entity_poly.entity_id
_entity_poly.type
_entity_poly.pdbx_seq_one_letter_code
_entity_poly.pdbx_strand_id
1 'polypeptide(L)'
;MAGVTKVPVTVDVDDRALAGCRHMAADLFVPDQAHASANLWCCVPGGGISRAYFDLDVPGATDSYSMARFAAERGHFVLTIDPPGVGESDAPTDGYDLTPQRVAGLLDVVVSEVLDRLSLGQVPGVSPGARLKAIGVGHSAGACLVACQQAWHRTFGALALLGFSNRGLPSVLTDEEAAFTDRPEELVAALPDLVQARFGMPLPKGSSAESDMLLVGAHSSEAKSAAARAGSRLLGLVGLTCLVPGSIQPQLDQVDVPTFAAVGEHDIAGPTAALPGQLPACRHLTLVMLPGVGHNHNVTDARLELWDRLERWVASLPHDRSPSSGEASPP
;
A
#
# COMPACT_ATOMS: atom_id res chain seq x y z
N MET A 1 -6.13 23.83 13.03
CA MET A 1 -5.65 22.66 12.27
C MET A 1 -5.68 23.07 10.81
N ALA A 2 -4.66 22.75 10.02
CA ALA A 2 -4.70 22.96 8.57
C ALA A 2 -5.86 22.14 8.01
N GLY A 3 -6.66 22.71 7.10
CA GLY A 3 -7.78 22.00 6.50
C GLY A 3 -7.27 20.97 5.48
N VAL A 4 -8.05 19.94 5.25
CA VAL A 4 -7.78 18.90 4.25
C VAL A 4 -9.03 18.69 3.43
N THR A 5 -8.91 18.82 2.12
CA THR A 5 -10.01 18.54 1.19
C THR A 5 -9.88 17.11 0.67
N LYS A 6 -10.90 16.28 0.90
CA LYS A 6 -11.01 14.95 0.32
C LYS A 6 -11.74 15.03 -1.02
N VAL A 7 -11.09 14.60 -2.09
CA VAL A 7 -11.62 14.60 -3.47
C VAL A 7 -11.75 13.16 -3.93
N PRO A 8 -12.97 12.65 -4.19
CA PRO A 8 -13.15 11.35 -4.84
C PRO A 8 -12.54 11.37 -6.24
N VAL A 9 -11.81 10.33 -6.58
CA VAL A 9 -11.17 10.18 -7.89
C VAL A 9 -11.61 8.87 -8.52
N THR A 10 -12.07 8.97 -9.75
CA THR A 10 -12.25 7.81 -10.62
C THR A 10 -11.24 7.90 -11.76
N VAL A 11 -10.53 6.81 -11.98
CA VAL A 11 -9.58 6.68 -13.09
C VAL A 11 -10.13 5.65 -14.05
N ASP A 12 -10.28 6.05 -15.30
CA ASP A 12 -10.65 5.14 -16.38
C ASP A 12 -9.44 4.28 -16.74
N VAL A 13 -9.63 2.97 -16.75
CA VAL A 13 -8.62 2.01 -17.17
C VAL A 13 -9.06 1.33 -18.46
N ASP A 14 -8.11 0.99 -19.33
CA ASP A 14 -8.44 0.33 -20.60
C ASP A 14 -9.02 -1.06 -20.33
N ASP A 15 -10.27 -1.29 -20.77
CA ASP A 15 -10.96 -2.58 -20.69
C ASP A 15 -10.15 -3.74 -21.36
N ARG A 16 -9.18 -3.39 -22.24
CA ARG A 16 -8.25 -4.37 -22.83
C ARG A 16 -7.20 -4.88 -21.84
N ALA A 17 -6.90 -4.09 -20.81
CA ALA A 17 -5.96 -4.52 -19.77
C ALA A 17 -6.57 -5.59 -18.86
N LEU A 18 -7.88 -5.45 -18.56
CA LEU A 18 -8.61 -6.37 -17.68
C LEU A 18 -10.11 -6.29 -17.99
N ALA A 19 -10.61 -7.24 -18.76
CA ALA A 19 -12.00 -7.23 -19.25
C ALA A 19 -13.03 -7.06 -18.11
N GLY A 20 -13.91 -6.06 -18.25
CA GLY A 20 -14.94 -5.73 -17.26
C GLY A 20 -14.49 -4.76 -16.17
N CYS A 21 -13.19 -4.49 -16.02
CA CYS A 21 -12.67 -3.48 -15.11
C CYS A 21 -12.43 -2.18 -15.90
N ARG A 22 -13.32 -1.20 -15.77
CA ARG A 22 -13.25 0.08 -16.50
C ARG A 22 -12.86 1.24 -15.62
N HIS A 23 -13.16 1.15 -14.34
CA HIS A 23 -12.95 2.24 -13.40
C HIS A 23 -12.25 1.75 -12.14
N MET A 24 -11.24 2.51 -11.74
CA MET A 24 -10.57 2.36 -10.46
C MET A 24 -10.96 3.53 -9.56
N ALA A 25 -11.37 3.22 -8.32
CA ALA A 25 -11.77 4.19 -7.33
C ALA A 25 -10.64 4.53 -6.37
N ALA A 26 -10.49 5.82 -6.09
CA ALA A 26 -9.53 6.35 -5.14
C ALA A 26 -10.08 7.58 -4.43
N ASP A 27 -9.47 7.96 -3.31
CA ASP A 27 -9.69 9.26 -2.68
C ASP A 27 -8.36 10.02 -2.63
N LEU A 28 -8.38 11.26 -3.10
CA LEU A 28 -7.24 12.17 -3.01
C LEU A 28 -7.47 13.17 -1.89
N PHE A 29 -6.56 13.19 -0.92
CA PHE A 29 -6.53 14.15 0.16
C PHE A 29 -5.56 15.28 -0.21
N VAL A 30 -6.12 16.47 -0.40
CA VAL A 30 -5.41 17.68 -0.82
C VAL A 30 -5.17 18.53 0.43
N PRO A 31 -3.91 18.89 0.75
CA PRO A 31 -3.61 19.80 1.85
C PRO A 31 -4.03 21.23 1.47
N ASP A 32 -4.54 22.01 2.42
CA ASP A 32 -4.81 23.45 2.20
C ASP A 32 -3.52 24.21 1.86
N GLN A 33 -2.40 23.77 2.41
CA GLN A 33 -1.08 24.29 2.14
C GLN A 33 -0.11 23.15 1.90
N ALA A 34 0.31 22.96 0.66
CA ALA A 34 1.32 21.97 0.32
C ALA A 34 2.69 22.42 0.86
N HIS A 35 3.42 21.47 1.45
CA HIS A 35 4.80 21.71 1.86
C HIS A 35 5.71 21.88 0.63
N ALA A 36 6.80 22.65 0.74
CA ALA A 36 7.76 22.84 -0.37
C ALA A 36 8.37 21.50 -0.85
N SER A 37 8.46 20.52 0.04
CA SER A 37 8.90 19.15 -0.22
C SER A 37 7.74 18.14 -0.22
N ALA A 38 6.54 18.56 -0.63
CA ALA A 38 5.38 17.70 -0.68
C ALA A 38 5.64 16.47 -1.59
N ASN A 39 5.10 15.33 -1.16
CA ASN A 39 5.09 14.09 -1.93
C ASN A 39 3.64 13.63 -2.11
N LEU A 40 3.41 12.72 -3.06
CA LEU A 40 2.16 11.99 -3.17
C LEU A 40 2.32 10.62 -2.49
N TRP A 41 1.65 10.42 -1.36
CA TRP A 41 1.60 9.11 -0.70
C TRP A 41 0.51 8.27 -1.35
N CYS A 42 0.91 7.18 -2.00
CA CYS A 42 0.00 6.27 -2.70
C CYS A 42 -0.27 5.06 -1.78
N CYS A 43 -1.42 5.05 -1.14
CA CYS A 43 -1.78 4.09 -0.10
C CYS A 43 -2.59 2.94 -0.66
N VAL A 44 -2.08 1.70 -0.56
CA VAL A 44 -2.73 0.47 -1.01
C VAL A 44 -3.04 -0.41 0.20
N PRO A 45 -4.32 -0.78 0.43
CA PRO A 45 -4.75 -1.52 1.61
C PRO A 45 -4.36 -3.00 1.57
N GLY A 46 -4.44 -3.64 2.74
CA GLY A 46 -4.23 -5.07 2.91
C GLY A 46 -5.35 -5.93 2.31
N GLY A 47 -5.12 -7.24 2.30
CA GLY A 47 -6.10 -8.19 1.81
C GLY A 47 -7.41 -8.17 2.61
N GLY A 48 -8.54 -8.13 1.91
CA GLY A 48 -9.87 -8.14 2.54
C GLY A 48 -10.34 -6.80 3.11
N ILE A 49 -9.62 -5.71 2.87
CA ILE A 49 -9.99 -4.35 3.30
C ILE A 49 -9.89 -3.37 2.12
N SER A 50 -10.68 -2.29 2.19
CA SER A 50 -10.71 -1.22 1.19
C SER A 50 -9.81 -0.05 1.57
N ARG A 51 -9.69 0.95 0.68
CA ARG A 51 -8.98 2.21 0.91
C ARG A 51 -9.40 2.95 2.18
N ALA A 52 -10.61 2.69 2.69
CA ALA A 52 -11.11 3.26 3.94
C ALA A 52 -10.22 2.92 5.16
N TYR A 53 -9.37 1.89 5.10
CA TYR A 53 -8.39 1.57 6.14
C TYR A 53 -7.42 2.72 6.43
N PHE A 54 -7.15 3.57 5.46
CA PHE A 54 -6.28 4.74 5.63
C PHE A 54 -7.03 6.01 6.02
N ASP A 55 -8.38 5.98 6.07
CA ASP A 55 -9.25 7.09 6.48
C ASP A 55 -10.39 6.58 7.38
N LEU A 56 -10.05 5.89 8.46
CA LEU A 56 -11.04 5.34 9.38
C LEU A 56 -11.77 6.45 10.13
N ASP A 57 -13.10 6.40 10.11
CA ASP A 57 -13.97 7.24 10.94
C ASP A 57 -14.30 6.51 12.25
N VAL A 58 -13.76 7.01 13.35
CA VAL A 58 -13.95 6.47 14.70
C VAL A 58 -14.69 7.51 15.55
N PRO A 59 -16.01 7.38 15.70
CA PRO A 59 -16.81 8.34 16.45
C PRO A 59 -16.34 8.49 17.89
N GLY A 60 -16.23 9.75 18.35
CA GLY A 60 -15.84 10.07 19.73
C GLY A 60 -14.35 9.92 20.05
N ALA A 61 -13.51 9.56 19.06
CA ALA A 61 -12.08 9.51 19.26
C ALA A 61 -11.50 10.92 19.48
N THR A 62 -10.55 11.03 20.41
CA THR A 62 -9.82 12.29 20.68
C THR A 62 -8.75 12.55 19.63
N ASP A 63 -8.17 11.48 19.09
CA ASP A 63 -7.10 11.50 18.09
C ASP A 63 -7.56 10.88 16.78
N SER A 64 -6.98 11.32 15.67
CA SER A 64 -7.33 10.83 14.33
C SER A 64 -7.02 9.33 14.17
N TYR A 65 -7.89 8.65 13.44
CA TYR A 65 -7.68 7.31 12.88
C TYR A 65 -7.51 7.37 11.35
N SER A 66 -7.33 8.56 10.80
CA SER A 66 -7.06 8.78 9.39
C SER A 66 -5.59 9.10 9.17
N MET A 67 -4.82 8.11 8.71
CA MET A 67 -3.45 8.29 8.25
C MET A 67 -3.39 9.26 7.07
N ALA A 68 -4.39 9.21 6.19
CA ALA A 68 -4.46 10.09 5.03
C ALA A 68 -4.59 11.56 5.43
N ARG A 69 -5.49 11.89 6.38
CA ARG A 69 -5.62 13.26 6.90
C ARG A 69 -4.39 13.68 7.69
N PHE A 70 -3.84 12.78 8.50
CA PHE A 70 -2.63 13.04 9.26
C PHE A 70 -1.45 13.51 8.38
N ALA A 71 -1.21 12.85 7.26
CA ALA A 71 -0.16 13.23 6.31
C ALA A 71 -0.54 14.49 5.51
N ALA A 72 -1.81 14.64 5.13
CA ALA A 72 -2.29 15.81 4.40
C ALA A 72 -2.26 17.09 5.27
N GLU A 73 -2.57 17.03 6.56
CA GLU A 73 -2.43 18.14 7.50
C GLU A 73 -0.96 18.60 7.65
N ARG A 74 0.00 17.73 7.28
CA ARG A 74 1.44 18.03 7.24
C ARG A 74 1.93 18.45 5.86
N GLY A 75 1.00 18.73 4.94
CA GLY A 75 1.28 19.31 3.63
C GLY A 75 1.64 18.31 2.53
N HIS A 76 1.44 17.01 2.74
CA HIS A 76 1.56 15.99 1.69
C HIS A 76 0.23 15.78 0.97
N PHE A 77 0.28 15.35 -0.28
CA PHE A 77 -0.89 14.78 -0.96
C PHE A 77 -0.98 13.30 -0.62
N VAL A 78 -2.20 12.79 -0.41
CA VAL A 78 -2.39 11.37 -0.13
C VAL A 78 -3.46 10.80 -1.04
N LEU A 79 -3.13 9.75 -1.75
CA LEU A 79 -4.01 8.99 -2.63
C LEU A 79 -4.26 7.61 -2.00
N THR A 80 -5.47 7.35 -1.55
CA THR A 80 -5.86 6.01 -1.09
C THR A 80 -6.61 5.30 -2.21
N ILE A 81 -6.19 4.08 -2.56
CA ILE A 81 -6.62 3.38 -3.77
C ILE A 81 -7.33 2.08 -3.42
N ASP A 82 -8.48 1.83 -4.01
CA ASP A 82 -9.06 0.49 -4.03
C ASP A 82 -8.46 -0.30 -5.20
N PRO A 83 -7.77 -1.42 -4.97
CA PRO A 83 -7.37 -2.32 -6.06
C PRO A 83 -8.58 -2.84 -6.87
N PRO A 84 -8.39 -3.34 -8.10
CA PRO A 84 -9.49 -3.84 -8.90
C PRO A 84 -10.25 -4.97 -8.18
N GLY A 85 -11.58 -4.89 -8.16
CA GLY A 85 -12.45 -5.82 -7.44
C GLY A 85 -12.57 -5.59 -5.94
N VAL A 86 -11.91 -4.58 -5.39
CA VAL A 86 -11.96 -4.18 -3.98
C VAL A 86 -12.73 -2.86 -3.83
N GLY A 87 -13.46 -2.67 -2.74
CA GLY A 87 -14.17 -1.45 -2.43
C GLY A 87 -15.12 -1.02 -3.55
N GLU A 88 -14.87 0.17 -4.11
CA GLU A 88 -15.66 0.78 -5.18
C GLU A 88 -15.02 0.65 -6.57
N SER A 89 -13.84 0.00 -6.69
CA SER A 89 -13.25 -0.31 -7.99
C SER A 89 -13.99 -1.45 -8.68
N ASP A 90 -14.11 -1.35 -10.02
CA ASP A 90 -14.74 -2.40 -10.82
C ASP A 90 -14.03 -3.74 -10.64
N ALA A 91 -14.81 -4.81 -10.67
CA ALA A 91 -14.28 -6.17 -10.71
C ALA A 91 -14.19 -6.65 -12.16
N PRO A 92 -13.14 -7.39 -12.53
CA PRO A 92 -13.06 -7.99 -13.86
C PRO A 92 -14.13 -9.07 -14.05
N THR A 93 -14.38 -9.41 -15.31
CA THR A 93 -15.27 -10.53 -15.70
C THR A 93 -14.74 -11.85 -15.17
N ASP A 94 -13.42 -12.06 -15.23
CA ASP A 94 -12.74 -13.19 -14.63
C ASP A 94 -11.78 -12.69 -13.53
N GLY A 95 -12.11 -13.01 -12.29
CA GLY A 95 -11.27 -12.62 -11.14
C GLY A 95 -9.94 -13.40 -11.06
N TYR A 96 -9.77 -14.51 -11.80
CA TYR A 96 -8.48 -15.19 -11.91
C TYR A 96 -7.47 -14.41 -12.76
N ASP A 97 -7.92 -13.42 -13.48
CA ASP A 97 -7.05 -12.45 -14.16
C ASP A 97 -6.31 -11.49 -13.20
N LEU A 98 -6.73 -11.40 -11.94
CA LEU A 98 -6.15 -10.51 -10.92
C LEU A 98 -4.83 -11.06 -10.35
N THR A 99 -3.87 -11.34 -11.25
CA THR A 99 -2.51 -11.68 -10.84
C THR A 99 -1.83 -10.47 -10.18
N PRO A 100 -0.84 -10.66 -9.30
CA PRO A 100 -0.08 -9.55 -8.72
C PRO A 100 0.47 -8.58 -9.78
N GLN A 101 0.91 -9.08 -10.92
CA GLN A 101 1.44 -8.25 -12.01
C GLN A 101 0.37 -7.37 -12.66
N ARG A 102 -0.81 -7.92 -12.99
CA ARG A 102 -1.91 -7.14 -13.58
C ARG A 102 -2.45 -6.09 -12.61
N VAL A 103 -2.60 -6.46 -11.33
CA VAL A 103 -3.04 -5.52 -10.30
C VAL A 103 -2.03 -4.38 -10.13
N ALA A 104 -0.73 -4.68 -10.06
CA ALA A 104 0.33 -3.68 -9.98
C ALA A 104 0.33 -2.74 -11.21
N GLY A 105 0.09 -3.25 -12.41
CA GLY A 105 -0.02 -2.44 -13.63
C GLY A 105 -1.20 -1.47 -13.59
N LEU A 106 -2.37 -1.91 -13.08
CA LEU A 106 -3.52 -1.02 -12.93
C LEU A 106 -3.31 0.04 -11.84
N LEU A 107 -2.64 -0.32 -10.74
CA LEU A 107 -2.25 0.66 -9.70
C LEU A 107 -1.28 1.70 -10.27
N ASP A 108 -0.36 1.31 -11.15
CA ASP A 108 0.55 2.23 -11.83
C ASP A 108 -0.20 3.23 -12.72
N VAL A 109 -1.19 2.78 -13.48
CA VAL A 109 -2.07 3.66 -14.26
C VAL A 109 -2.76 4.69 -13.37
N VAL A 110 -3.31 4.28 -12.22
CA VAL A 110 -3.99 5.19 -11.30
C VAL A 110 -3.04 6.25 -10.75
N VAL A 111 -1.84 5.84 -10.31
CA VAL A 111 -0.85 6.77 -9.76
C VAL A 111 -0.37 7.76 -10.82
N SER A 112 -0.07 7.28 -12.02
CA SER A 112 0.38 8.12 -13.13
C SER A 112 -0.67 9.14 -13.54
N GLU A 113 -1.93 8.74 -13.69
CA GLU A 113 -3.02 9.63 -14.05
C GLU A 113 -3.25 10.71 -12.98
N VAL A 114 -3.17 10.37 -11.68
CA VAL A 114 -3.33 11.35 -10.60
C VAL A 114 -2.16 12.33 -10.56
N LEU A 115 -0.93 11.87 -10.79
CA LEU A 115 0.25 12.76 -10.90
C LEU A 115 0.09 13.74 -12.06
N ASP A 116 -0.41 13.28 -13.21
CA ASP A 116 -0.67 14.13 -14.38
C ASP A 116 -1.76 15.16 -14.08
N ARG A 117 -2.89 14.76 -13.48
CA ARG A 117 -3.97 15.69 -13.06
C ARG A 117 -3.46 16.76 -12.09
N LEU A 118 -2.60 16.39 -11.13
CA LEU A 118 -1.98 17.31 -10.19
C LEU A 118 -1.03 18.28 -10.91
N SER A 119 -0.19 17.77 -11.82
CA SER A 119 0.76 18.58 -12.57
C SER A 119 0.08 19.60 -13.51
N LEU A 120 -1.07 19.23 -14.05
CA LEU A 120 -1.89 20.05 -14.96
C LEU A 120 -2.84 21.02 -14.22
N GLY A 121 -2.91 20.95 -12.86
CA GLY A 121 -3.84 21.75 -12.08
C GLY A 121 -5.31 21.35 -12.30
N GLN A 122 -5.56 20.11 -12.65
CA GLN A 122 -6.92 19.58 -12.87
C GLN A 122 -7.59 19.10 -11.57
N VAL A 123 -6.90 19.25 -10.45
CA VAL A 123 -7.43 18.94 -9.12
C VAL A 123 -7.88 20.23 -8.43
N PRO A 124 -9.11 20.30 -7.87
CA PRO A 124 -9.58 21.49 -7.16
C PRO A 124 -8.60 21.94 -6.07
N GLY A 125 -8.26 23.24 -6.07
CA GLY A 125 -7.34 23.85 -5.11
C GLY A 125 -5.85 23.64 -5.39
N VAL A 126 -5.48 22.95 -6.48
CA VAL A 126 -4.08 22.72 -6.88
C VAL A 126 -3.74 23.56 -8.10
N SER A 127 -2.67 24.35 -7.99
CA SER A 127 -2.15 25.12 -9.13
C SER A 127 -1.34 24.22 -10.08
N PRO A 128 -1.33 24.52 -11.40
CA PRO A 128 -0.49 23.79 -12.36
C PRO A 128 1.00 23.86 -12.00
N GLY A 129 1.75 22.85 -12.38
CA GLY A 129 3.21 22.77 -12.20
C GLY A 129 3.65 22.01 -10.93
N ALA A 130 2.74 21.44 -10.17
CA ALA A 130 3.08 20.57 -9.05
C ALA A 130 3.90 19.37 -9.55
N ARG A 131 5.13 19.24 -9.05
CA ARG A 131 6.00 18.08 -9.33
C ARG A 131 6.20 17.29 -8.05
N LEU A 132 5.42 16.24 -7.91
CA LEU A 132 5.42 15.40 -6.73
C LEU A 132 6.16 14.08 -7.01
N LYS A 133 6.95 13.61 -6.05
CA LYS A 133 7.41 12.23 -6.03
C LYS A 133 6.32 11.35 -5.44
N ALA A 134 6.02 10.26 -6.10
CA ALA A 134 5.15 9.24 -5.54
C ALA A 134 5.92 8.39 -4.51
N ILE A 135 5.29 8.13 -3.38
CA ILE A 135 5.75 7.21 -2.35
C ILE A 135 4.72 6.09 -2.22
N GLY A 136 5.15 4.86 -2.49
CA GLY A 136 4.28 3.70 -2.32
C GLY A 136 4.13 3.36 -0.84
N VAL A 137 2.90 3.41 -0.32
CA VAL A 137 2.59 3.05 1.07
C VAL A 137 1.65 1.86 1.05
N GLY A 138 2.16 0.68 1.32
CA GLY A 138 1.36 -0.54 1.33
C GLY A 138 1.20 -1.12 2.73
N HIS A 139 0.02 -1.64 3.03
CA HIS A 139 -0.21 -2.44 4.23
C HIS A 139 -0.44 -3.90 3.84
N SER A 140 0.28 -4.85 4.44
CA SER A 140 0.06 -6.30 4.23
C SER A 140 0.13 -6.68 2.73
N ALA A 141 -0.92 -7.22 2.15
CA ALA A 141 -1.02 -7.51 0.72
C ALA A 141 -0.82 -6.25 -0.16
N GLY A 142 -1.21 -5.06 0.33
CA GLY A 142 -0.91 -3.80 -0.33
C GLY A 142 0.59 -3.50 -0.37
N ALA A 143 1.35 -3.90 0.65
CA ALA A 143 2.81 -3.76 0.64
C ALA A 143 3.47 -4.69 -0.39
N CYS A 144 2.96 -5.92 -0.54
CA CYS A 144 3.33 -6.81 -1.63
C CYS A 144 3.08 -6.12 -3.00
N LEU A 145 1.90 -5.55 -3.18
CA LEU A 145 1.52 -4.90 -4.44
C LEU A 145 2.38 -3.68 -4.77
N VAL A 146 2.67 -2.78 -3.82
CA VAL A 146 3.53 -1.61 -4.10
C VAL A 146 4.99 -2.02 -4.34
N ALA A 147 5.48 -3.10 -3.72
CA ALA A 147 6.80 -3.65 -4.01
C ALA A 147 6.85 -4.24 -5.43
N CYS A 148 5.84 -5.00 -5.82
CA CYS A 148 5.70 -5.52 -7.18
C CYS A 148 5.57 -4.40 -8.21
N GLN A 149 4.76 -3.37 -7.93
CA GLN A 149 4.60 -2.19 -8.79
C GLN A 149 5.95 -1.48 -8.98
N GLN A 150 6.71 -1.30 -7.91
CA GLN A 150 8.05 -0.71 -8.02
C GLN A 150 8.99 -1.55 -8.88
N ALA A 151 8.98 -2.87 -8.72
CA ALA A 151 9.85 -3.76 -9.49
C ALA A 151 9.55 -3.72 -11.00
N TRP A 152 8.28 -3.70 -11.38
CA TRP A 152 7.86 -3.79 -12.79
C TRP A 152 7.73 -2.43 -13.48
N HIS A 153 7.35 -1.37 -12.75
CA HIS A 153 6.97 -0.07 -13.33
C HIS A 153 7.85 1.09 -12.87
N ARG A 154 8.65 0.93 -11.80
CA ARG A 154 9.50 2.01 -11.25
C ARG A 154 8.71 3.27 -10.85
N THR A 155 7.48 3.09 -10.38
CA THR A 155 6.53 4.16 -10.08
C THR A 155 7.00 5.08 -8.96
N PHE A 156 7.68 4.53 -7.94
CA PHE A 156 7.90 5.20 -6.67
C PHE A 156 9.34 5.66 -6.48
N GLY A 157 9.51 6.83 -5.88
CA GLY A 157 10.81 7.30 -5.42
C GLY A 157 11.21 6.73 -4.05
N ALA A 158 10.27 6.16 -3.31
CA ALA A 158 10.48 5.48 -2.03
C ALA A 158 9.29 4.56 -1.70
N LEU A 159 9.48 3.59 -0.80
CA LEU A 159 8.45 2.66 -0.35
C LEU A 159 8.28 2.68 1.16
N ALA A 160 7.05 2.53 1.62
CA ALA A 160 6.70 2.20 3.00
C ALA A 160 5.93 0.86 3.02
N LEU A 161 6.57 -0.18 3.52
CA LEU A 161 6.05 -1.55 3.62
C LEU A 161 5.61 -1.79 5.06
N LEU A 162 4.30 -1.77 5.30
CA LEU A 162 3.70 -1.89 6.62
C LEU A 162 3.10 -3.29 6.80
N GLY A 163 3.49 -4.00 7.85
CA GLY A 163 2.98 -5.34 8.13
C GLY A 163 3.29 -6.37 7.03
N PHE A 164 4.48 -6.30 6.44
CA PHE A 164 4.84 -7.18 5.33
C PHE A 164 6.26 -7.74 5.48
N SER A 165 6.39 -9.00 5.12
CA SER A 165 7.65 -9.65 4.78
C SER A 165 7.39 -10.79 3.79
N ASN A 166 8.41 -11.15 3.00
CA ASN A 166 8.33 -12.27 2.05
C ASN A 166 8.51 -13.65 2.71
N ARG A 167 8.43 -13.69 4.05
CA ARG A 167 8.44 -14.92 4.83
C ARG A 167 7.16 -15.73 4.67
N GLY A 168 6.07 -15.07 4.25
CA GLY A 168 4.75 -15.67 4.19
C GLY A 168 4.24 -16.13 5.56
N LEU A 169 3.27 -17.04 5.54
CA LEU A 169 2.63 -17.63 6.71
C LEU A 169 2.66 -19.17 6.63
N PRO A 170 3.81 -19.82 6.81
CA PRO A 170 3.94 -21.28 6.65
C PRO A 170 2.95 -22.10 7.48
N SER A 171 2.57 -21.59 8.66
CA SER A 171 1.69 -22.28 9.61
C SER A 171 0.23 -22.43 9.13
N VAL A 172 -0.17 -21.70 8.09
CA VAL A 172 -1.54 -21.74 7.55
C VAL A 172 -1.60 -22.35 6.15
N LEU A 173 -0.46 -22.77 5.59
CA LEU A 173 -0.40 -23.41 4.27
C LEU A 173 -0.82 -24.87 4.34
N THR A 174 -1.46 -25.35 3.28
CA THR A 174 -1.59 -26.79 3.00
C THR A 174 -0.23 -27.33 2.50
N ASP A 175 -0.06 -28.66 2.51
CA ASP A 175 1.15 -29.30 1.98
C ASP A 175 1.35 -28.97 0.49
N GLU A 176 0.26 -28.87 -0.28
CA GLU A 176 0.27 -28.51 -1.69
C GLU A 176 0.78 -27.07 -1.88
N GLU A 177 0.29 -26.10 -1.10
CA GLU A 177 0.72 -24.71 -1.16
C GLU A 177 2.18 -24.55 -0.68
N ALA A 178 2.56 -25.26 0.37
CA ALA A 178 3.93 -25.23 0.92
C ALA A 178 4.98 -25.77 -0.07
N ALA A 179 4.58 -26.64 -1.00
CA ALA A 179 5.46 -27.14 -2.05
C ALA A 179 6.00 -26.05 -2.99
N PHE A 180 5.38 -24.87 -3.01
CA PHE A 180 5.81 -23.70 -3.81
C PHE A 180 6.70 -22.71 -3.04
N THR A 181 7.09 -23.02 -1.81
CA THR A 181 8.04 -22.21 -1.04
C THR A 181 9.32 -22.00 -1.85
N ASP A 182 9.76 -20.73 -1.98
CA ASP A 182 10.92 -20.30 -2.77
C ASP A 182 10.89 -20.71 -4.26
N ARG A 183 9.68 -20.93 -4.81
CA ARG A 183 9.45 -21.31 -6.21
C ARG A 183 8.45 -20.34 -6.87
N PRO A 184 8.78 -19.06 -6.99
CA PRO A 184 7.84 -18.00 -7.38
C PRO A 184 7.24 -18.19 -8.78
N GLU A 185 8.03 -18.65 -9.76
CA GLU A 185 7.55 -18.85 -11.14
C GLU A 185 6.53 -20.00 -11.23
N GLU A 186 6.80 -21.09 -10.51
CA GLU A 186 5.87 -22.23 -10.46
C GLU A 186 4.61 -21.88 -9.69
N LEU A 187 4.73 -21.10 -8.59
CA LEU A 187 3.58 -20.60 -7.85
C LEU A 187 2.66 -19.77 -8.75
N VAL A 188 3.20 -18.81 -9.53
CA VAL A 188 2.38 -17.96 -10.42
C VAL A 188 1.55 -18.80 -11.37
N ALA A 189 2.10 -19.88 -11.93
CA ALA A 189 1.38 -20.76 -12.82
C ALA A 189 0.29 -21.57 -12.11
N ALA A 190 0.49 -21.92 -10.84
CA ALA A 190 -0.43 -22.73 -10.04
C ALA A 190 -1.50 -21.90 -9.29
N LEU A 191 -1.32 -20.57 -9.20
CA LEU A 191 -2.21 -19.70 -8.41
C LEU A 191 -3.70 -19.91 -8.68
N PRO A 192 -4.20 -20.00 -9.93
CA PRO A 192 -5.63 -20.17 -10.18
C PRO A 192 -6.21 -21.43 -9.52
N ASP A 193 -5.54 -22.56 -9.67
CA ASP A 193 -5.98 -23.83 -9.13
C ASP A 193 -5.90 -23.85 -7.60
N LEU A 194 -4.81 -23.35 -7.03
CA LEU A 194 -4.63 -23.24 -5.58
C LEU A 194 -5.67 -22.31 -4.95
N VAL A 195 -5.98 -21.19 -5.58
CA VAL A 195 -7.01 -20.25 -5.13
C VAL A 195 -8.39 -20.87 -5.22
N GLN A 196 -8.70 -21.60 -6.30
CA GLN A 196 -9.94 -22.35 -6.43
C GLN A 196 -10.06 -23.39 -5.31
N ALA A 197 -8.99 -24.13 -5.03
CA ALA A 197 -8.99 -25.15 -3.97
C ALA A 197 -9.17 -24.54 -2.58
N ARG A 198 -8.47 -23.42 -2.30
CA ARG A 198 -8.47 -22.78 -0.98
C ARG A 198 -9.74 -21.98 -0.69
N PHE A 199 -10.19 -21.17 -1.64
CA PHE A 199 -11.25 -20.17 -1.45
C PHE A 199 -12.53 -20.47 -2.24
N GLY A 200 -12.50 -21.38 -3.19
CA GLY A 200 -13.62 -21.69 -4.08
C GLY A 200 -13.94 -20.61 -5.12
N MET A 201 -13.27 -19.45 -5.06
CA MET A 201 -13.44 -18.31 -5.96
C MET A 201 -12.27 -17.34 -5.89
N PRO A 202 -12.01 -16.54 -6.95
CA PRO A 202 -10.88 -15.61 -7.00
C PRO A 202 -11.04 -14.35 -6.14
N LEU A 203 -12.28 -13.96 -5.82
CA LEU A 203 -12.62 -12.77 -5.02
C LEU A 203 -13.48 -13.15 -3.80
N PRO A 204 -12.96 -13.95 -2.85
CA PRO A 204 -13.71 -14.32 -1.66
C PRO A 204 -13.92 -13.09 -0.76
N LYS A 205 -14.87 -13.20 0.17
CA LYS A 205 -14.98 -12.23 1.25
C LYS A 205 -13.68 -12.27 2.07
N GLY A 206 -13.08 -11.11 2.31
CA GLY A 206 -11.88 -11.01 3.13
C GLY A 206 -12.13 -11.43 4.57
N SER A 207 -11.09 -11.90 5.26
CA SER A 207 -11.09 -11.95 6.73
C SER A 207 -11.22 -10.51 7.23
N SER A 208 -12.11 -10.28 8.18
CA SER A 208 -12.32 -8.93 8.65
C SER A 208 -11.05 -8.38 9.35
N ALA A 209 -10.72 -7.12 9.08
CA ALA A 209 -9.61 -6.42 9.72
C ALA A 209 -9.72 -6.37 11.26
N GLU A 210 -10.88 -6.76 11.79
CA GLU A 210 -11.19 -6.87 13.21
C GLU A 210 -10.84 -8.23 13.84
N SER A 211 -10.32 -9.17 13.07
CA SER A 211 -9.90 -10.49 13.59
C SER A 211 -8.89 -10.32 14.71
N ASP A 212 -9.13 -10.99 15.84
CA ASP A 212 -8.25 -10.93 17.02
C ASP A 212 -6.81 -11.35 16.71
N MET A 213 -6.61 -12.21 15.73
CA MET A 213 -5.28 -12.58 15.25
C MET A 213 -4.53 -11.41 14.58
N LEU A 214 -5.27 -10.50 13.92
CA LEU A 214 -4.70 -9.35 13.19
C LEU A 214 -4.70 -8.08 14.05
N LEU A 215 -5.53 -8.03 15.10
CA LEU A 215 -5.75 -6.85 15.92
C LEU A 215 -5.23 -7.07 17.35
N VAL A 216 -3.93 -7.24 17.48
CA VAL A 216 -3.23 -7.27 18.78
C VAL A 216 -2.76 -5.87 19.12
N GLY A 217 -2.87 -5.49 20.39
CA GLY A 217 -2.50 -4.17 20.90
C GLY A 217 -3.71 -3.39 21.45
N ALA A 218 -3.45 -2.28 22.12
CA ALA A 218 -4.49 -1.44 22.68
C ALA A 218 -5.29 -0.75 21.57
N HIS A 219 -6.60 -0.88 21.62
CA HIS A 219 -7.55 -0.26 20.68
C HIS A 219 -8.93 -0.13 21.34
N SER A 220 -9.74 0.82 20.86
CA SER A 220 -11.13 0.94 21.32
C SER A 220 -12.08 0.02 20.52
N SER A 221 -13.26 -0.27 21.08
CA SER A 221 -14.33 -0.99 20.39
C SER A 221 -14.82 -0.27 19.14
N GLU A 222 -14.81 1.06 19.17
CA GLU A 222 -15.17 1.94 18.05
C GLU A 222 -14.15 1.84 16.92
N ALA A 223 -12.85 1.77 17.24
CA ALA A 223 -11.79 1.55 16.27
C ALA A 223 -11.89 0.16 15.61
N LYS A 224 -12.14 -0.89 16.41
CA LYS A 224 -12.42 -2.24 15.90
C LYS A 224 -13.62 -2.24 14.97
N SER A 225 -14.72 -1.56 15.34
CA SER A 225 -15.91 -1.45 14.51
C SER A 225 -15.67 -0.64 13.22
N ALA A 226 -14.82 0.40 13.26
CA ALA A 226 -14.42 1.15 12.09
C ALA A 226 -13.58 0.28 11.12
N ALA A 227 -12.67 -0.52 11.63
CA ALA A 227 -11.90 -1.48 10.85
C ALA A 227 -12.82 -2.51 10.16
N ALA A 228 -13.85 -3.00 10.86
CA ALA A 228 -14.85 -3.91 10.28
C ALA A 228 -15.59 -3.28 9.10
N ARG A 229 -15.94 -1.99 9.19
CA ARG A 229 -16.60 -1.26 8.10
C ARG A 229 -15.71 -1.05 6.88
N ALA A 230 -14.39 -1.06 7.04
CA ALA A 230 -13.45 -1.03 5.93
C ALA A 230 -13.28 -2.40 5.22
N GLY A 231 -13.94 -3.44 5.73
CA GLY A 231 -13.92 -4.79 5.17
C GLY A 231 -14.39 -4.84 3.71
N SER A 232 -13.71 -5.64 2.89
CA SER A 232 -13.98 -5.81 1.46
C SER A 232 -13.65 -7.23 0.98
N ARG A 233 -13.59 -7.43 -0.34
CA ARG A 233 -13.15 -8.67 -0.95
C ARG A 233 -11.64 -8.84 -0.83
N LEU A 234 -11.20 -10.08 -0.75
CA LEU A 234 -9.79 -10.44 -0.87
C LEU A 234 -9.48 -10.72 -2.35
N LEU A 235 -8.38 -10.19 -2.84
CA LEU A 235 -7.77 -10.64 -4.09
C LEU A 235 -7.11 -12.00 -3.82
N GLY A 236 -7.79 -13.10 -4.17
CA GLY A 236 -7.36 -14.45 -3.79
C GLY A 236 -5.95 -14.78 -4.25
N LEU A 237 -5.60 -14.42 -5.51
CA LEU A 237 -4.28 -14.68 -6.07
C LEU A 237 -3.19 -13.88 -5.33
N VAL A 238 -3.43 -12.60 -5.07
CA VAL A 238 -2.51 -11.76 -4.28
C VAL A 238 -2.41 -12.25 -2.84
N GLY A 239 -3.55 -12.59 -2.23
CA GLY A 239 -3.61 -13.13 -0.88
C GLY A 239 -2.77 -14.39 -0.72
N LEU A 240 -2.96 -15.37 -1.62
CA LEU A 240 -2.17 -16.60 -1.59
C LEU A 240 -0.69 -16.35 -1.86
N THR A 241 -0.36 -15.45 -2.80
CA THR A 241 1.03 -15.02 -3.02
C THR A 241 1.66 -14.52 -1.72
N CYS A 242 0.95 -13.72 -0.92
CA CYS A 242 1.47 -13.21 0.36
C CYS A 242 1.63 -14.30 1.44
N LEU A 243 0.93 -15.43 1.32
CA LEU A 243 1.03 -16.52 2.28
C LEU A 243 2.22 -17.45 2.01
N VAL A 244 2.61 -17.63 0.74
CA VAL A 244 3.69 -18.56 0.36
C VAL A 244 5.05 -17.88 0.52
N PRO A 245 6.00 -18.46 1.31
CA PRO A 245 7.33 -17.91 1.48
C PRO A 245 8.11 -17.79 0.16
N GLY A 246 8.86 -16.70 0.00
CA GLY A 246 9.71 -16.48 -1.18
C GLY A 246 8.97 -16.08 -2.45
N SER A 247 7.65 -15.98 -2.41
CA SER A 247 6.75 -15.82 -3.57
C SER A 247 7.04 -14.61 -4.48
N ILE A 248 7.55 -13.52 -3.93
CA ILE A 248 7.90 -12.30 -4.69
C ILE A 248 9.38 -11.92 -4.54
N GLN A 249 10.26 -12.87 -4.21
CA GLN A 249 11.68 -12.55 -4.07
C GLN A 249 12.29 -11.94 -5.33
N PRO A 250 12.01 -12.40 -6.57
CA PRO A 250 12.52 -11.77 -7.79
C PRO A 250 12.12 -10.29 -7.94
N GLN A 251 10.98 -9.87 -7.40
CA GLN A 251 10.54 -8.47 -7.39
C GLN A 251 11.26 -7.69 -6.30
N LEU A 252 11.39 -8.25 -5.10
CA LEU A 252 12.11 -7.61 -4.00
C LEU A 252 13.58 -7.40 -4.30
N ASP A 253 14.21 -8.28 -5.07
CA ASP A 253 15.59 -8.14 -5.54
C ASP A 253 15.81 -6.91 -6.43
N GLN A 254 14.74 -6.35 -7.00
CA GLN A 254 14.76 -5.18 -7.86
C GLN A 254 14.40 -3.88 -7.13
N VAL A 255 14.01 -3.95 -5.86
CA VAL A 255 13.67 -2.75 -5.06
C VAL A 255 14.96 -2.07 -4.61
N ASP A 256 15.35 -1.01 -5.31
CA ASP A 256 16.56 -0.22 -5.10
C ASP A 256 16.33 1.17 -4.49
N VAL A 257 15.06 1.55 -4.31
CA VAL A 257 14.66 2.84 -3.71
C VAL A 257 14.72 2.80 -2.17
N PRO A 258 14.84 3.98 -1.51
CA PRO A 258 14.72 4.05 -0.05
C PRO A 258 13.43 3.37 0.43
N THR A 259 13.56 2.52 1.45
CA THR A 259 12.44 1.73 1.95
C THR A 259 12.32 1.86 3.47
N PHE A 260 11.13 2.19 3.93
CA PHE A 260 10.71 2.14 5.32
C PHE A 260 9.89 0.87 5.51
N ALA A 261 10.27 0.01 6.43
CA ALA A 261 9.53 -1.20 6.75
C ALA A 261 9.15 -1.21 8.23
N ALA A 262 7.86 -1.38 8.52
CA ALA A 262 7.35 -1.44 9.88
C ALA A 262 6.52 -2.69 10.10
N VAL A 263 6.77 -3.39 11.21
CA VAL A 263 5.97 -4.52 11.67
C VAL A 263 5.69 -4.38 13.16
N GLY A 264 4.59 -4.93 13.63
CA GLY A 264 4.33 -5.08 15.06
C GLY A 264 5.17 -6.21 15.66
N GLU A 265 5.43 -6.15 16.97
CA GLU A 265 6.12 -7.22 17.70
C GLU A 265 5.38 -8.57 17.59
N HIS A 266 4.05 -8.51 17.52
CA HIS A 266 3.15 -9.66 17.39
C HIS A 266 2.53 -9.77 15.99
N ASP A 267 3.16 -9.17 14.99
CA ASP A 267 2.67 -9.17 13.61
C ASP A 267 2.80 -10.56 12.97
N ILE A 268 1.80 -10.95 12.20
CA ILE A 268 1.84 -12.17 11.39
C ILE A 268 2.95 -12.13 10.31
N ALA A 269 3.38 -10.95 9.89
CA ALA A 269 4.51 -10.78 8.97
C ALA A 269 5.85 -11.24 9.58
N GLY A 270 5.89 -11.45 10.91
CA GLY A 270 7.06 -11.96 11.62
C GLY A 270 8.14 -10.90 11.91
N PRO A 271 9.33 -11.33 12.35
CA PRO A 271 10.31 -10.41 12.88
C PRO A 271 10.99 -9.54 11.81
N THR A 272 11.24 -8.28 12.15
CA THR A 272 11.96 -7.31 11.29
C THR A 272 13.35 -7.77 10.86
N ALA A 273 14.00 -8.64 11.64
CA ALA A 273 15.34 -9.12 11.36
C ALA A 273 15.49 -9.87 10.02
N ALA A 274 14.40 -10.39 9.47
CA ALA A 274 14.41 -11.07 8.18
C ALA A 274 14.40 -10.11 6.98
N LEU A 275 13.93 -8.87 7.15
CA LEU A 275 13.69 -7.91 6.06
C LEU A 275 14.94 -7.47 5.29
N PRO A 276 16.12 -7.23 5.94
CA PRO A 276 17.32 -6.83 5.18
C PRO A 276 17.75 -7.85 4.13
N GLY A 277 17.64 -9.14 4.45
CA GLY A 277 17.97 -10.22 3.50
C GLY A 277 16.98 -10.34 2.34
N GLN A 278 15.76 -9.82 2.49
CA GLN A 278 14.73 -9.85 1.47
C GLN A 278 14.79 -8.67 0.49
N LEU A 279 15.55 -7.62 0.81
CA LEU A 279 15.68 -6.39 0.03
C LEU A 279 17.16 -6.10 -0.30
N PRO A 280 17.85 -6.99 -1.01
CA PRO A 280 19.31 -6.91 -1.19
C PRO A 280 19.77 -5.70 -2.00
N ALA A 281 18.95 -5.18 -2.90
CA ALA A 281 19.25 -3.98 -3.68
C ALA A 281 18.98 -2.67 -2.93
N CYS A 282 18.18 -2.69 -1.86
CA CYS A 282 17.82 -1.51 -1.09
C CYS A 282 18.99 -1.05 -0.21
N ARG A 283 19.56 0.11 -0.55
CA ARG A 283 20.72 0.69 0.18
C ARG A 283 20.34 1.56 1.37
N HIS A 284 19.07 1.98 1.45
CA HIS A 284 18.53 2.88 2.47
C HIS A 284 17.28 2.25 3.10
N LEU A 285 17.50 1.25 3.96
CA LEU A 285 16.44 0.53 4.65
C LEU A 285 16.29 1.05 6.09
N THR A 286 15.10 1.53 6.42
CA THR A 286 14.71 1.88 7.78
C THR A 286 13.74 0.83 8.31
N LEU A 287 14.08 0.23 9.46
CA LEU A 287 13.26 -0.79 10.09
C LEU A 287 12.64 -0.26 11.38
N VAL A 288 11.35 -0.50 11.53
CA VAL A 288 10.60 -0.16 12.74
C VAL A 288 9.87 -1.40 13.25
N MET A 289 10.06 -1.70 14.52
CA MET A 289 9.23 -2.65 15.27
C MET A 289 8.35 -1.84 16.23
N LEU A 290 7.05 -2.11 16.22
CA LEU A 290 6.09 -1.49 17.13
C LEU A 290 5.84 -2.42 18.32
N PRO A 291 6.29 -2.08 19.56
CA PRO A 291 6.14 -2.95 20.72
C PRO A 291 4.66 -3.22 21.06
N GLY A 292 4.34 -4.45 21.41
CA GLY A 292 2.99 -4.86 21.84
C GLY A 292 1.90 -4.79 20.75
N VAL A 293 2.27 -4.59 19.48
CA VAL A 293 1.34 -4.36 18.37
C VAL A 293 1.32 -5.56 17.43
N GLY A 294 0.15 -5.88 16.89
CA GLY A 294 -0.06 -6.89 15.85
C GLY A 294 -0.03 -6.29 14.45
N HIS A 295 -0.88 -6.85 13.58
CA HIS A 295 -0.83 -6.58 12.14
C HIS A 295 -1.54 -5.28 11.72
N ASN A 296 -2.70 -4.97 12.31
CA ASN A 296 -3.53 -3.83 11.90
C ASN A 296 -3.12 -2.53 12.62
N HIS A 297 -1.96 -2.00 12.28
CA HIS A 297 -1.31 -0.88 12.96
C HIS A 297 -2.20 0.37 13.06
N ASN A 298 -2.94 0.71 11.98
CA ASN A 298 -3.78 1.92 11.92
C ASN A 298 -4.98 1.89 12.87
N VAL A 299 -5.30 0.72 13.43
CA VAL A 299 -6.44 0.54 14.35
C VAL A 299 -6.00 0.66 15.81
N THR A 300 -4.71 0.49 16.09
CA THR A 300 -4.17 0.48 17.45
C THR A 300 -3.77 1.89 17.94
N ASP A 301 -3.57 2.03 19.24
CA ASP A 301 -3.10 3.30 19.82
C ASP A 301 -1.68 3.67 19.39
N ALA A 302 -0.87 2.70 18.95
CA ALA A 302 0.47 2.92 18.39
C ALA A 302 0.47 3.58 16.99
N ARG A 303 -0.68 3.76 16.34
CA ARG A 303 -0.80 4.34 15.00
C ARG A 303 -0.12 5.69 14.86
N LEU A 304 -0.29 6.59 15.85
CA LEU A 304 0.28 7.94 15.79
C LEU A 304 1.81 7.91 15.83
N GLU A 305 2.39 7.02 16.62
CA GLU A 305 3.83 6.81 16.66
C GLU A 305 4.36 6.31 15.32
N LEU A 306 3.67 5.34 14.72
CA LEU A 306 4.02 4.83 13.39
C LEU A 306 3.97 5.93 12.32
N TRP A 307 2.87 6.68 12.27
CA TRP A 307 2.68 7.73 11.26
C TRP A 307 3.69 8.86 11.41
N ASP A 308 4.00 9.25 12.64
CA ASP A 308 4.98 10.28 12.93
C ASP A 308 6.42 9.84 12.56
N ARG A 309 6.76 8.57 12.78
CA ARG A 309 8.03 7.99 12.33
C ARG A 309 8.12 7.95 10.79
N LEU A 310 7.03 7.55 10.13
CA LEU A 310 6.97 7.50 8.67
C LEU A 310 7.07 8.90 8.06
N GLU A 311 6.36 9.87 8.61
CA GLU A 311 6.40 11.27 8.15
C GLU A 311 7.81 11.84 8.26
N ARG A 312 8.47 11.69 9.41
CA ARG A 312 9.86 12.15 9.60
C ARG A 312 10.83 11.46 8.65
N TRP A 313 10.62 10.18 8.38
CA TRP A 313 11.42 9.47 7.40
C TRP A 313 11.21 10.02 6.00
N VAL A 314 9.96 10.26 5.58
CA VAL A 314 9.64 10.89 4.28
C VAL A 314 10.28 12.27 4.17
N ALA A 315 10.20 13.10 5.22
CA ALA A 315 10.83 14.40 5.26
C ALA A 315 12.37 14.35 5.15
N SER A 316 12.99 13.23 5.52
CA SER A 316 14.44 13.02 5.41
C SER A 316 14.92 12.51 4.06
N LEU A 317 14.00 12.13 3.17
CA LEU A 317 14.36 11.63 1.84
C LEU A 317 15.04 12.71 0.99
N PRO A 318 16.02 12.32 0.16
CA PRO A 318 16.68 13.28 -0.72
C PRO A 318 15.67 13.94 -1.66
N HIS A 319 15.63 15.26 -1.63
CA HIS A 319 14.94 16.02 -2.67
C HIS A 319 15.88 16.14 -3.86
N ASP A 320 15.38 15.93 -5.09
CA ASP A 320 16.15 16.24 -6.28
C ASP A 320 16.41 17.74 -6.26
N ARG A 321 17.61 18.13 -5.87
CA ARG A 321 18.07 19.49 -6.15
C ARG A 321 18.08 19.60 -7.67
N SER A 322 17.22 20.43 -8.24
CA SER A 322 17.42 20.90 -9.61
C SER A 322 18.88 21.33 -9.73
N PRO A 323 19.62 20.93 -10.79
CA PRO A 323 20.98 21.42 -10.96
C PRO A 323 20.89 22.96 -10.90
N SER A 324 21.56 23.56 -9.91
CA SER A 324 21.69 25.00 -9.81
C SER A 324 22.22 25.48 -11.16
N SER A 325 21.44 26.30 -11.85
CA SER A 325 21.86 26.99 -13.07
C SER A 325 23.19 27.64 -12.84
N GLY A 326 24.25 27.05 -13.44
CA GLY A 326 25.48 27.66 -13.86
C GLY A 326 26.14 28.67 -12.91
N GLU A 327 27.12 28.22 -12.16
CA GLU A 327 28.31 29.02 -12.04
C GLU A 327 29.11 28.89 -13.34
N ALA A 328 28.90 29.84 -14.25
CA ALA A 328 29.82 30.11 -15.33
C ALA A 328 31.15 30.54 -14.68
N SER A 329 32.18 29.69 -14.77
CA SER A 329 33.54 30.13 -14.45
C SER A 329 33.90 31.29 -15.35
N PRO A 330 34.40 32.40 -14.79
CA PRO A 330 34.95 33.51 -15.60
C PRO A 330 36.23 33.06 -16.33
N PRO A 331 36.57 33.75 -17.43
CA PRO A 331 37.63 33.37 -18.34
C PRO A 331 39.03 33.44 -17.77
#